data_814fd7c1cf69d2359ce474130daf8e38
#
_entry.id   814fd7c1cf69d2359ce474130daf8e38
#
_cell.length_a   1.000
_cell.length_b   1.000
_cell.length_c   1.000
_cell.angle_alpha   90.00
_cell.angle_beta   90.00
_cell.angle_gamma   90.00
#
_symmetry.space_group_name_H-M   'P 1'
#
loop_
_entity.id
_entity.type
_entity.pdbx_description
1 polymer ?
#
loop_
_entity_poly.entity_id
_entity_poly.type
_entity_poly.pdbx_seq_one_letter_code
_entity_poly.pdbx_strand_id
1 'polypeptide(L)'
;MDAWIRQIEEADAEGELRRVYEEIRVKRGRVSNVMKAQSLDPESIKLHLDLYVHLMFGKSTLDRLDREMIAVVVSHFNNCSYCVTHHSEALLHHSKDLRLQGELERHAFENISPKARAMLQYAIKLTEHPEKIMKTDIDKLRTAGLSDDAILRVNLITSYFNFVNRIVSGLGVLLEDKESRIYNY
;
A
#
# COMPACT_ATOMS: atom_id res chain seq x y z
N MET A 1 21.25 -1.65 10.31
CA MET A 1 20.76 -0.70 9.29
C MET A 1 19.67 -1.40 8.52
N ASP A 2 18.49 -0.80 8.48
CA ASP A 2 17.32 -1.41 7.83
C ASP A 2 17.09 -0.87 6.40
N ALA A 3 18.06 -0.09 5.88
CA ALA A 3 18.13 0.39 4.50
C ALA A 3 19.59 0.65 4.07
N TRP A 4 19.83 0.83 2.76
CA TRP A 4 21.17 1.05 2.20
C TRP A 4 21.71 2.47 2.37
N ILE A 5 20.90 3.41 2.83
CA ILE A 5 21.30 4.76 3.16
C ILE A 5 21.21 5.01 4.67
N ARG A 6 21.83 6.08 5.15
CA ARG A 6 21.76 6.48 6.54
C ARG A 6 20.31 6.72 6.96
N GLN A 7 19.95 6.18 8.11
CA GLN A 7 18.69 6.42 8.80
C GLN A 7 18.94 7.09 10.14
N ILE A 8 17.98 7.84 10.62
CA ILE A 8 17.96 8.41 11.98
C ILE A 8 16.92 7.61 12.76
N GLU A 9 17.39 6.93 13.81
CA GLU A 9 16.51 6.14 14.67
C GLU A 9 15.62 7.03 15.54
N GLU A 10 14.54 6.48 16.04
CA GLU A 10 13.56 7.23 16.84
C GLU A 10 14.19 7.85 18.10
N ALA A 11 15.16 7.16 18.72
CA ALA A 11 15.89 7.65 19.90
C ALA A 11 16.77 8.87 19.60
N ASP A 12 17.26 8.96 18.35
CA ASP A 12 18.19 10.01 17.90
C ASP A 12 17.47 11.13 17.13
N ALA A 13 16.15 11.01 16.96
CA ALA A 13 15.37 12.01 16.23
C ALA A 13 15.23 13.30 17.03
N GLU A 14 15.47 14.43 16.36
CA GLU A 14 15.36 15.77 16.92
C GLU A 14 14.45 16.67 16.07
N GLY A 15 14.04 17.81 16.63
CA GLY A 15 13.33 18.87 15.92
C GLY A 15 12.08 18.36 15.20
N GLU A 16 12.00 18.60 13.90
CA GLU A 16 10.87 18.23 13.06
C GLU A 16 10.72 16.72 12.92
N LEU A 17 11.84 15.98 12.73
CA LEU A 17 11.79 14.54 12.60
C LEU A 17 11.17 13.86 13.84
N ARG A 18 11.51 14.33 15.04
CA ARG A 18 10.90 13.81 16.29
C ARG A 18 9.39 14.01 16.28
N ARG A 19 8.91 15.19 15.89
CA ARG A 19 7.46 15.48 15.82
C ARG A 19 6.74 14.55 14.81
N VAL A 20 7.35 14.35 13.65
CA VAL A 20 6.81 13.47 12.62
C VAL A 20 6.74 12.03 13.11
N TYR A 21 7.78 11.52 13.78
CA TYR A 21 7.77 10.17 14.34
C TYR A 21 6.72 10.01 15.46
N GLU A 22 6.53 11.01 16.31
CA GLU A 22 5.46 11.02 17.31
C GLU A 22 4.07 10.98 16.66
N GLU A 23 3.87 11.76 15.60
CA GLU A 23 2.62 11.75 14.82
C GLU A 23 2.34 10.37 14.20
N ILE A 24 3.35 9.72 13.63
CA ILE A 24 3.24 8.35 13.10
C ILE A 24 2.84 7.39 14.22
N ARG A 25 3.49 7.46 15.38
CA ARG A 25 3.16 6.59 16.53
C ARG A 25 1.71 6.75 16.98
N VAL A 26 1.22 7.99 17.05
CA VAL A 26 -0.18 8.25 17.41
C VAL A 26 -1.14 7.67 16.38
N LYS A 27 -0.87 7.88 15.08
CA LYS A 27 -1.75 7.42 13.98
C LYS A 27 -1.65 5.92 13.70
N ARG A 28 -0.47 5.32 13.88
CA ARG A 28 -0.17 3.97 13.37
C ARG A 28 0.39 3.00 14.42
N GLY A 29 0.65 3.46 15.64
CA GLY A 29 1.20 2.65 16.74
C GLY A 29 2.72 2.53 16.71
N ARG A 30 3.37 2.68 15.56
CA ARG A 30 4.83 2.55 15.40
C ARG A 30 5.34 3.26 14.15
N VAL A 31 6.64 3.53 14.12
CA VAL A 31 7.35 4.01 12.91
C VAL A 31 7.89 2.79 12.16
N SER A 32 7.43 2.58 10.94
CA SER A 32 7.88 1.49 10.07
C SER A 32 9.25 1.79 9.44
N ASN A 33 9.98 0.75 9.02
CA ASN A 33 11.30 0.91 8.40
C ASN A 33 11.23 1.73 7.10
N VAL A 34 10.14 1.63 6.33
CA VAL A 34 9.96 2.49 5.14
C VAL A 34 9.83 3.97 5.49
N MET A 35 9.28 4.32 6.64
CA MET A 35 9.26 5.72 7.12
C MET A 35 10.62 6.15 7.65
N LYS A 36 11.32 5.29 8.40
CA LYS A 36 12.70 5.55 8.86
C LYS A 36 13.68 5.72 7.71
N ALA A 37 13.53 4.98 6.62
CA ALA A 37 14.36 5.10 5.42
C ALA A 37 14.30 6.51 4.78
N GLN A 38 13.25 7.27 5.07
CA GLN A 38 13.05 8.65 4.61
C GLN A 38 13.45 9.70 5.66
N SER A 39 14.09 9.31 6.78
CA SER A 39 14.37 10.16 7.94
C SER A 39 15.23 11.41 7.66
N LEU A 40 15.91 11.43 6.51
CA LEU A 40 16.70 12.60 6.08
C LEU A 40 15.85 13.73 5.49
N ASP A 41 14.56 13.46 5.24
CA ASP A 41 13.58 14.44 4.73
C ASP A 41 12.24 14.28 5.49
N PRO A 42 12.12 14.90 6.67
CA PRO A 42 10.94 14.80 7.53
C PRO A 42 9.65 15.28 6.85
N GLU A 43 9.71 16.29 5.99
CA GLU A 43 8.54 16.80 5.26
C GLU A 43 8.01 15.75 4.27
N SER A 44 8.90 15.04 3.56
CA SER A 44 8.50 13.93 2.69
C SER A 44 7.83 12.81 3.47
N ILE A 45 8.30 12.47 4.68
CA ILE A 45 7.64 11.47 5.54
C ILE A 45 6.22 11.91 5.87
N LYS A 46 6.04 13.16 6.27
CA LYS A 46 4.74 13.72 6.64
C LYS A 46 3.75 13.66 5.47
N LEU A 47 4.15 14.14 4.30
CA LEU A 47 3.32 14.11 3.09
C LEU A 47 2.99 12.68 2.67
N HIS A 48 3.95 11.77 2.76
CA HIS A 48 3.76 10.34 2.50
C HIS A 48 2.73 9.74 3.47
N LEU A 49 2.87 9.98 4.78
CA LEU A 49 1.96 9.50 5.80
C LEU A 49 0.52 10.03 5.57
N ASP A 50 0.38 11.33 5.31
CA ASP A 50 -0.91 11.97 5.11
C ASP A 50 -1.62 11.40 3.88
N LEU A 51 -0.90 11.20 2.77
CA LEU A 51 -1.42 10.55 1.56
C LEU A 51 -1.85 9.10 1.85
N TYR A 52 -1.00 8.32 2.53
CA TYR A 52 -1.31 6.95 2.92
C TYR A 52 -2.58 6.86 3.76
N VAL A 53 -2.65 7.66 4.83
CA VAL A 53 -3.82 7.68 5.73
C VAL A 53 -5.08 8.09 4.96
N HIS A 54 -4.98 9.11 4.11
CA HIS A 54 -6.10 9.53 3.27
C HIS A 54 -6.58 8.41 2.34
N LEU A 55 -5.68 7.75 1.64
CA LEU A 55 -6.02 6.71 0.66
C LEU A 55 -6.54 5.44 1.32
N MET A 56 -5.91 5.00 2.39
CA MET A 56 -6.20 3.70 2.99
C MET A 56 -7.27 3.76 4.10
N PHE A 57 -7.41 4.88 4.82
CA PHE A 57 -8.33 5.02 5.95
C PHE A 57 -9.42 6.09 5.76
N GLY A 58 -9.25 7.02 4.83
CA GLY A 58 -10.22 8.08 4.54
C GLY A 58 -11.56 7.53 4.02
N LYS A 59 -12.62 8.36 4.09
CA LYS A 59 -13.93 8.03 3.51
C LYS A 59 -13.79 7.72 2.02
N SER A 60 -14.43 6.65 1.55
CA SER A 60 -14.40 6.21 0.16
C SER A 60 -15.55 5.26 -0.13
N THR A 61 -15.89 5.12 -1.41
CA THR A 61 -16.81 4.12 -1.95
C THR A 61 -16.16 2.72 -2.06
N LEU A 62 -14.83 2.63 -1.94
CA LEU A 62 -14.12 1.35 -1.76
C LEU A 62 -14.02 1.05 -0.27
N ASP A 63 -14.37 -0.16 0.12
CA ASP A 63 -14.15 -0.61 1.49
C ASP A 63 -12.66 -0.87 1.77
N ARG A 64 -12.33 -1.19 3.02
CA ARG A 64 -10.93 -1.43 3.40
C ARG A 64 -10.36 -2.67 2.73
N LEU A 65 -11.18 -3.71 2.58
CA LEU A 65 -10.76 -4.95 1.96
C LEU A 65 -10.37 -4.74 0.48
N ASP A 66 -11.18 -4.01 -0.29
CA ASP A 66 -10.87 -3.63 -1.67
C ASP A 66 -9.49 -2.95 -1.78
N ARG A 67 -9.20 -2.02 -0.84
CA ARG A 67 -7.93 -1.25 -0.84
C ARG A 67 -6.72 -2.13 -0.50
N GLU A 68 -6.86 -3.05 0.46
CA GLU A 68 -5.80 -3.99 0.80
C GLU A 68 -5.55 -5.00 -0.32
N MET A 69 -6.59 -5.46 -1.01
CA MET A 69 -6.42 -6.31 -2.20
C MET A 69 -5.60 -5.61 -3.28
N ILE A 70 -5.86 -4.32 -3.56
CA ILE A 70 -5.04 -3.53 -4.50
C ILE A 70 -3.59 -3.46 -4.01
N ALA A 71 -3.39 -3.14 -2.72
CA ALA A 71 -2.07 -3.03 -2.12
C ALA A 71 -1.24 -4.31 -2.28
N VAL A 72 -1.83 -5.47 -1.94
CA VAL A 72 -1.18 -6.77 -2.05
C VAL A 72 -0.80 -7.07 -3.50
N VAL A 73 -1.77 -6.94 -4.43
CA VAL A 73 -1.55 -7.29 -5.83
C VAL A 73 -0.52 -6.38 -6.49
N VAL A 74 -0.61 -5.05 -6.31
CA VAL A 74 0.38 -4.11 -6.86
C VAL A 74 1.78 -4.40 -6.31
N SER A 75 1.88 -4.65 -5.00
CA SER A 75 3.16 -4.95 -4.36
C SER A 75 3.75 -6.28 -4.82
N HIS A 76 2.89 -7.27 -5.10
CA HIS A 76 3.31 -8.55 -5.66
C HIS A 76 3.91 -8.37 -7.06
N PHE A 77 3.21 -7.66 -7.96
CA PHE A 77 3.69 -7.40 -9.32
C PHE A 77 4.94 -6.51 -9.37
N ASN A 78 5.17 -5.68 -8.35
CA ASN A 78 6.43 -4.94 -8.18
C ASN A 78 7.54 -5.76 -7.48
N ASN A 79 7.30 -7.03 -7.12
CA ASN A 79 8.23 -7.88 -6.35
C ASN A 79 8.67 -7.24 -5.02
N CYS A 80 7.81 -6.47 -4.36
CA CYS A 80 8.09 -5.83 -3.09
C CYS A 80 7.64 -6.72 -1.92
N SER A 81 8.47 -7.65 -1.48
CA SER A 81 8.15 -8.59 -0.39
C SER A 81 7.80 -7.87 0.92
N TYR A 82 8.47 -6.77 1.24
CA TYR A 82 8.16 -5.89 2.37
C TYR A 82 6.68 -5.47 2.38
N CYS A 83 6.24 -4.88 1.27
CA CYS A 83 4.87 -4.38 1.16
C CYS A 83 3.84 -5.52 1.07
N VAL A 84 4.16 -6.61 0.35
CA VAL A 84 3.30 -7.80 0.32
C VAL A 84 3.05 -8.32 1.73
N THR A 85 4.09 -8.49 2.55
CA THR A 85 3.95 -9.00 3.92
C THR A 85 3.03 -8.10 4.75
N HIS A 86 3.29 -6.78 4.79
CA HIS A 86 2.49 -5.85 5.60
C HIS A 86 1.02 -5.81 5.18
N HIS A 87 0.76 -5.78 3.87
CA HIS A 87 -0.59 -5.66 3.37
C HIS A 87 -1.35 -6.98 3.33
N SER A 88 -0.65 -8.13 3.25
CA SER A 88 -1.27 -9.45 3.46
C SER A 88 -1.70 -9.65 4.92
N GLU A 89 -0.92 -9.18 5.90
CA GLU A 89 -1.33 -9.18 7.31
C GLU A 89 -2.58 -8.31 7.54
N ALA A 90 -2.62 -7.11 6.95
CA ALA A 90 -3.79 -6.23 7.01
C ALA A 90 -5.01 -6.82 6.29
N LEU A 91 -4.80 -7.40 5.11
CA LEU A 91 -5.85 -8.11 4.34
C LEU A 91 -6.47 -9.21 5.17
N LEU A 92 -5.64 -10.06 5.79
CA LEU A 92 -6.11 -11.16 6.64
C LEU A 92 -6.87 -10.66 7.87
N HIS A 93 -6.42 -9.55 8.48
CA HIS A 93 -7.12 -8.93 9.61
C HIS A 93 -8.56 -8.54 9.23
N HIS A 94 -8.77 -7.99 8.02
CA HIS A 94 -10.08 -7.53 7.55
C HIS A 94 -10.93 -8.64 6.92
N SER A 95 -10.33 -9.55 6.15
CA SER A 95 -11.06 -10.62 5.48
C SER A 95 -11.33 -11.82 6.36
N LYS A 96 -10.40 -12.16 7.27
CA LYS A 96 -10.33 -13.42 8.03
C LYS A 96 -10.36 -14.66 7.12
N ASP A 97 -9.95 -14.50 5.85
CA ASP A 97 -9.98 -15.55 4.83
C ASP A 97 -8.59 -15.78 4.22
N LEU A 98 -7.93 -16.87 4.65
CA LEU A 98 -6.64 -17.31 4.12
C LEU A 98 -6.70 -17.73 2.65
N ARG A 99 -7.87 -18.15 2.14
CA ARG A 99 -8.01 -18.53 0.72
C ARG A 99 -7.90 -17.29 -0.16
N LEU A 100 -8.55 -16.19 0.25
CA LEU A 100 -8.47 -14.93 -0.49
C LEU A 100 -7.02 -14.47 -0.64
N GLN A 101 -6.23 -14.51 0.45
CA GLN A 101 -4.81 -14.18 0.39
C GLN A 101 -4.08 -15.05 -0.62
N GLY A 102 -4.24 -16.37 -0.55
CA GLY A 102 -3.60 -17.31 -1.47
C GLY A 102 -4.08 -17.17 -2.94
N GLU A 103 -5.32 -16.78 -3.18
CA GLU A 103 -5.84 -16.48 -4.52
C GLU A 103 -5.17 -15.22 -5.10
N LEU A 104 -5.00 -14.17 -4.30
CA LEU A 104 -4.31 -12.95 -4.73
C LEU A 104 -2.83 -13.23 -5.07
N GLU A 105 -2.14 -14.01 -4.24
CA GLU A 105 -0.73 -14.38 -4.44
C GLU A 105 -0.52 -15.24 -5.69
N ARG A 106 -1.49 -16.08 -6.05
CA ARG A 106 -1.46 -16.93 -7.26
C ARG A 106 -2.13 -16.30 -8.46
N HIS A 107 -2.66 -15.08 -8.34
CA HIS A 107 -3.46 -14.38 -9.37
C HIS A 107 -4.69 -15.19 -9.85
N ALA A 108 -5.24 -16.00 -8.97
CA ALA A 108 -6.41 -16.85 -9.22
C ALA A 108 -7.69 -16.09 -8.85
N PHE A 109 -8.19 -15.27 -9.77
CA PHE A 109 -9.31 -14.35 -9.51
C PHE A 109 -10.68 -14.93 -9.87
N GLU A 110 -10.79 -16.23 -10.12
CA GLU A 110 -12.04 -16.89 -10.54
C GLU A 110 -13.12 -16.81 -9.46
N ASN A 111 -12.72 -16.91 -8.18
CA ASN A 111 -13.62 -16.93 -7.04
C ASN A 111 -13.87 -15.53 -6.42
N ILE A 112 -13.24 -14.51 -6.98
CA ILE A 112 -13.39 -13.12 -6.52
C ILE A 112 -14.57 -12.47 -7.25
N SER A 113 -15.27 -11.54 -6.59
CA SER A 113 -16.40 -10.85 -7.21
C SER A 113 -16.04 -10.18 -8.53
N PRO A 114 -16.96 -10.07 -9.51
CA PRO A 114 -16.69 -9.40 -10.78
C PRO A 114 -16.15 -7.99 -10.63
N LYS A 115 -16.67 -7.23 -9.64
CA LYS A 115 -16.19 -5.88 -9.30
C LYS A 115 -14.73 -5.90 -8.86
N ALA A 116 -14.39 -6.73 -7.88
CA ALA A 116 -13.02 -6.83 -7.35
C ALA A 116 -12.05 -7.32 -8.44
N ARG A 117 -12.46 -8.31 -9.24
CA ARG A 117 -11.66 -8.81 -10.36
C ARG A 117 -11.31 -7.70 -11.37
N ALA A 118 -12.31 -6.92 -11.80
CA ALA A 118 -12.09 -5.82 -12.74
C ALA A 118 -11.11 -4.78 -12.15
N MET A 119 -11.28 -4.45 -10.87
CA MET A 119 -10.41 -3.53 -10.13
C MET A 119 -8.96 -4.03 -10.08
N LEU A 120 -8.74 -5.30 -9.72
CA LEU A 120 -7.40 -5.89 -9.63
C LEU A 120 -6.74 -6.03 -11.01
N GLN A 121 -7.48 -6.43 -12.04
CA GLN A 121 -6.96 -6.49 -13.41
C GLN A 121 -6.52 -5.11 -13.92
N TYR A 122 -7.28 -4.06 -13.59
CA TYR A 122 -6.87 -2.68 -13.90
C TYR A 122 -5.59 -2.29 -13.14
N ALA A 123 -5.51 -2.59 -11.84
CA ALA A 123 -4.34 -2.29 -11.02
C ALA A 123 -3.07 -3.00 -11.52
N ILE A 124 -3.18 -4.28 -11.91
CA ILE A 124 -2.08 -5.04 -12.53
C ILE A 124 -1.63 -4.37 -13.82
N LYS A 125 -2.56 -4.10 -14.72
CA LYS A 125 -2.24 -3.49 -16.02
C LYS A 125 -1.58 -2.12 -15.86
N LEU A 126 -2.09 -1.29 -14.93
CA LEU A 126 -1.51 0.02 -14.64
C LEU A 126 -0.09 -0.11 -14.04
N THR A 127 0.17 -1.17 -13.28
CA THR A 127 1.49 -1.41 -12.67
C THR A 127 2.51 -1.87 -13.69
N GLU A 128 2.18 -2.85 -14.54
CA GLU A 128 3.12 -3.47 -15.46
C GLU A 128 3.24 -2.72 -16.80
N HIS A 129 2.11 -2.13 -17.26
CA HIS A 129 1.99 -1.55 -18.58
C HIS A 129 1.18 -0.25 -18.57
N PRO A 130 1.62 0.79 -17.84
CA PRO A 130 0.89 2.05 -17.75
C PRO A 130 0.65 2.71 -19.12
N GLU A 131 1.57 2.51 -20.07
CA GLU A 131 1.47 3.01 -21.43
C GLU A 131 0.38 2.33 -22.28
N LYS A 132 -0.15 1.19 -21.81
CA LYS A 132 -1.22 0.44 -22.49
C LYS A 132 -2.61 0.70 -21.90
N ILE A 133 -2.72 1.53 -20.88
CA ILE A 133 -4.02 1.91 -20.32
C ILE A 133 -4.81 2.69 -21.36
N MET A 134 -6.06 2.28 -21.57
CA MET A 134 -6.97 2.88 -22.53
C MET A 134 -8.30 3.24 -21.87
N LYS A 135 -9.07 4.11 -22.53
CA LYS A 135 -10.44 4.44 -22.10
C LYS A 135 -11.31 3.19 -21.86
N THR A 136 -11.12 2.14 -22.67
CA THR A 136 -11.84 0.88 -22.54
C THR A 136 -11.56 0.16 -21.21
N ASP A 137 -10.42 0.37 -20.58
CA ASP A 137 -10.14 -0.20 -19.25
C ASP A 137 -10.96 0.52 -18.17
N ILE A 138 -11.16 1.83 -18.31
CA ILE A 138 -12.06 2.60 -17.45
C ILE A 138 -13.53 2.19 -17.68
N ASP A 139 -13.93 1.98 -18.93
CA ASP A 139 -15.30 1.56 -19.25
C ASP A 139 -15.61 0.16 -18.68
N LYS A 140 -14.64 -0.76 -18.63
CA LYS A 140 -14.77 -2.06 -17.93
C LYS A 140 -15.02 -1.89 -16.44
N LEU A 141 -14.32 -0.97 -15.76
CA LEU A 141 -14.54 -0.67 -14.34
C LEU A 141 -15.96 -0.14 -14.10
N ARG A 142 -16.46 0.77 -14.97
CA ARG A 142 -17.84 1.25 -14.90
C ARG A 142 -18.86 0.11 -15.12
N THR A 143 -18.62 -0.75 -16.09
CA THR A 143 -19.47 -1.92 -16.36
C THR A 143 -19.48 -2.88 -15.16
N ALA A 144 -18.40 -2.99 -14.42
CA ALA A 144 -18.32 -3.77 -13.18
C ALA A 144 -18.97 -3.06 -11.96
N GLY A 145 -19.57 -1.88 -12.16
CA GLY A 145 -20.34 -1.15 -11.15
C GLY A 145 -19.53 -0.15 -10.31
N LEU A 146 -18.31 0.24 -10.73
CA LEU A 146 -17.57 1.29 -10.06
C LEU A 146 -18.01 2.68 -10.54
N SER A 147 -18.25 3.59 -9.60
CA SER A 147 -18.42 5.02 -9.90
C SER A 147 -17.08 5.67 -10.26
N ASP A 148 -17.11 6.85 -10.86
CA ASP A 148 -15.89 7.60 -11.21
C ASP A 148 -15.04 7.92 -9.96
N ASP A 149 -15.67 8.18 -8.81
CA ASP A 149 -14.95 8.35 -7.53
C ASP A 149 -14.22 7.07 -7.10
N ALA A 150 -14.87 5.90 -7.25
CA ALA A 150 -14.27 4.61 -6.96
C ALA A 150 -13.10 4.32 -7.93
N ILE A 151 -13.29 4.59 -9.22
CA ILE A 151 -12.24 4.44 -10.25
C ILE A 151 -11.03 5.33 -9.95
N LEU A 152 -11.27 6.59 -9.61
CA LEU A 152 -10.21 7.51 -9.18
C LEU A 152 -9.47 6.94 -7.95
N ARG A 153 -10.20 6.41 -6.97
CA ARG A 153 -9.60 5.82 -5.76
C ARG A 153 -8.76 4.59 -6.09
N VAL A 154 -9.23 3.69 -6.97
CA VAL A 154 -8.45 2.54 -7.46
C VAL A 154 -7.14 3.00 -8.11
N ASN A 155 -7.22 4.00 -9.00
CA ASN A 155 -6.05 4.56 -9.68
C ASN A 155 -5.04 5.16 -8.68
N LEU A 156 -5.52 5.99 -7.73
CA LEU A 156 -4.67 6.63 -6.74
C LEU A 156 -3.99 5.62 -5.81
N ILE A 157 -4.71 4.58 -5.35
CA ILE A 157 -4.12 3.52 -4.50
C ILE A 157 -3.07 2.73 -5.30
N THR A 158 -3.38 2.34 -6.54
CA THR A 158 -2.42 1.66 -7.42
C THR A 158 -1.16 2.49 -7.62
N SER A 159 -1.31 3.78 -7.93
CA SER A 159 -0.18 4.70 -8.15
C SER A 159 0.64 4.90 -6.87
N TYR A 160 -0.03 5.02 -5.72
CA TYR A 160 0.62 5.12 -4.42
C TYR A 160 1.48 3.88 -4.10
N PHE A 161 0.94 2.65 -4.31
CA PHE A 161 1.75 1.45 -4.07
C PHE A 161 2.89 1.30 -5.07
N ASN A 162 2.72 1.73 -6.31
CA ASN A 162 3.84 1.85 -7.25
C ASN A 162 4.92 2.83 -6.77
N PHE A 163 4.54 3.94 -6.14
CA PHE A 163 5.48 4.88 -5.52
C PHE A 163 6.21 4.26 -4.33
N VAL A 164 5.49 3.75 -3.33
CA VAL A 164 6.11 3.24 -2.10
C VAL A 164 6.94 1.98 -2.34
N ASN A 165 6.50 1.08 -3.22
CA ASN A 165 7.29 -0.11 -3.57
C ASN A 165 8.66 0.26 -4.16
N ARG A 166 8.73 1.36 -4.94
CA ARG A 166 10.02 1.84 -5.49
C ARG A 166 10.90 2.47 -4.42
N ILE A 167 10.34 3.14 -3.42
CA ILE A 167 11.12 3.61 -2.25
C ILE A 167 11.73 2.40 -1.53
N VAL A 168 10.90 1.41 -1.19
CA VAL A 168 11.36 0.20 -0.49
C VAL A 168 12.45 -0.52 -1.27
N SER A 169 12.20 -0.82 -2.54
CA SER A 169 13.15 -1.58 -3.37
C SER A 169 14.39 -0.76 -3.70
N GLY A 170 14.25 0.53 -4.00
CA GLY A 170 15.35 1.42 -4.38
C GLY A 170 16.29 1.75 -3.23
N LEU A 171 15.83 1.67 -1.98
CA LEU A 171 16.62 1.91 -0.78
C LEU A 171 16.97 0.63 -0.02
N GLY A 172 16.54 -0.54 -0.49
CA GLY A 172 16.79 -1.83 0.15
C GLY A 172 16.23 -1.93 1.56
N VAL A 173 15.00 -1.42 1.75
CA VAL A 173 14.36 -1.41 3.08
C VAL A 173 14.06 -2.84 3.53
N LEU A 174 14.59 -3.22 4.69
CA LEU A 174 14.39 -4.55 5.28
C LEU A 174 13.07 -4.62 6.05
N LEU A 175 12.47 -5.81 6.02
CA LEU A 175 11.27 -6.10 6.80
C LEU A 175 11.62 -6.13 8.28
N GLU A 176 10.74 -5.57 9.10
CA GLU A 176 10.84 -5.61 10.56
C GLU A 176 10.61 -7.05 11.08
N ASP A 177 11.16 -7.36 12.25
CA ASP A 177 10.90 -8.61 12.96
C ASP A 177 9.39 -8.77 13.21
N LYS A 178 8.92 -10.03 13.23
CA LYS A 178 7.49 -10.34 13.34
C LYS A 178 6.84 -9.71 14.57
N GLU A 179 7.51 -9.75 15.72
CA GLU A 179 7.03 -9.15 16.96
C GLU A 179 6.89 -7.62 16.87
N SER A 180 7.67 -7.00 15.98
CA SER A 180 7.65 -5.55 15.77
C SER A 180 6.63 -5.10 14.72
N ARG A 181 5.93 -6.00 14.01
CA ARG A 181 4.98 -5.65 12.94
C ARG A 181 3.53 -5.47 13.41
N ILE A 182 3.33 -5.15 14.69
CA ILE A 182 1.99 -4.89 15.24
C ILE A 182 1.59 -3.45 14.89
N TYR A 183 0.56 -3.31 14.05
CA TYR A 183 0.00 -2.02 13.65
C TYR A 183 -1.43 -1.84 14.17
N ASN A 184 -1.86 -0.58 14.28
CA ASN A 184 -3.27 -0.23 14.42
C ASN A 184 -3.93 -0.35 13.03
N TYR A 185 -4.72 -1.41 12.83
CA TYR A 185 -5.45 -1.67 11.60
C TYR A 185 -6.79 -0.94 11.54
#